data_8d957cbff125af47c8a5b96e5c4b1ba6
#
_entry.id   8d957cbff125af47c8a5b96e5c4b1ba6
#
_cell.length_a   1.000
_cell.length_b   1.000
_cell.length_c   1.000
_cell.angle_alpha   90.00
_cell.angle_beta   90.00
_cell.angle_gamma   90.00
#
_symmetry.space_group_name_H-M   'P 1'
#
loop_
_entity.id
_entity.type
_entity.pdbx_description
1 polymer ?
#
loop_
_entity_poly.entity_id
_entity_poly.type
_entity_poly.pdbx_seq_one_letter_code
_entity_poly.pdbx_strand_id
1 'polypeptide(L)'
;DSSLEGKSVLELGPGTDLGIGIYLLSKGCSKYNACDVNDIMKSTPESFYADFFRALEGMKGKADINFLKNQLREAKAGRPSRLNYVIRKDFDILSAFGAGTIDLVFSQAAFEHFDDIDATISQLSSVCRPGAKLALLIDLKTHSRWIRDKDPNNIYRYSKRIYNAFWFRGIPNRVRPYQYKEALERSGWRDVSVTPLTMTNDHGKSRSGMNNVFTDRKNQMECLSVMVCAKKP
;
A
#
# COMPACT_ATOMS: atom_id res chain seq x y z
N ASP A 1 22.31 -1.75 3.60
CA ASP A 1 21.84 -1.61 4.98
C ASP A 1 21.05 -0.31 5.10
N SER A 2 19.75 -0.39 5.13
CA SER A 2 18.91 0.80 5.21
C SER A 2 18.28 0.85 6.59
N SER A 3 18.98 1.49 7.54
CA SER A 3 18.41 1.83 8.83
C SER A 3 17.15 2.68 8.63
N LEU A 4 16.12 2.43 9.45
CA LEU A 4 14.93 3.27 9.54
C LEU A 4 15.15 4.50 10.43
N GLU A 5 16.30 4.57 11.10
CA GLU A 5 16.65 5.66 12.02
C GLU A 5 16.57 7.01 11.34
N GLY A 6 15.84 7.93 11.93
CA GLY A 6 15.64 9.29 11.43
C GLY A 6 14.79 9.42 10.15
N LYS A 7 14.28 8.32 9.57
CA LYS A 7 13.50 8.36 8.31
C LYS A 7 12.07 8.81 8.53
N SER A 8 11.56 9.57 7.57
CA SER A 8 10.13 9.88 7.43
C SER A 8 9.48 8.86 6.49
N VAL A 9 8.47 8.17 6.98
CA VAL A 9 7.81 7.06 6.28
C VAL A 9 6.38 7.45 5.91
N LEU A 10 5.91 7.01 4.75
CA LEU A 10 4.52 7.14 4.30
C LEU A 10 3.94 5.76 3.99
N GLU A 11 2.82 5.43 4.63
CA GLU A 11 1.99 4.27 4.29
C GLU A 11 0.72 4.71 3.57
N LEU A 12 0.42 4.07 2.45
CA LEU A 12 -0.83 4.26 1.72
C LEU A 12 -1.78 3.11 2.01
N GLY A 13 -2.97 3.45 2.56
CA GLY A 13 -3.96 2.47 2.95
C GLY A 13 -3.54 1.64 4.17
N PRO A 14 -3.35 2.26 5.36
CA PRO A 14 -2.90 1.55 6.56
C PRO A 14 -3.95 0.55 7.10
N GLY A 15 -5.19 0.63 6.61
CA GLY A 15 -6.26 -0.24 7.08
C GLY A 15 -6.81 0.20 8.43
N THR A 16 -7.14 -0.78 9.29
CA THR A 16 -7.90 -0.54 10.52
C THR A 16 -7.09 0.02 11.67
N ASP A 17 -5.76 -0.12 11.67
CA ASP A 17 -4.94 0.27 12.81
C ASP A 17 -3.62 0.95 12.41
N LEU A 18 -2.94 1.53 13.38
CA LEU A 18 -1.64 2.18 13.21
C LEU A 18 -0.49 1.38 13.87
N GLY A 19 -0.68 0.08 14.06
CA GLY A 19 0.31 -0.80 14.70
C GLY A 19 1.67 -0.77 13.98
N ILE A 20 1.67 -0.81 12.66
CA ILE A 20 2.91 -0.70 11.85
C ILE A 20 3.60 0.64 12.12
N GLY A 21 2.86 1.74 12.13
CA GLY A 21 3.41 3.07 12.41
C GLY A 21 4.03 3.18 13.81
N ILE A 22 3.35 2.64 14.82
CA ILE A 22 3.86 2.57 16.20
C ILE A 22 5.15 1.74 16.25
N TYR A 23 5.17 0.58 15.55
CA TYR A 23 6.36 -0.27 15.46
C TYR A 23 7.52 0.46 14.78
N LEU A 24 7.30 1.14 13.66
CA LEU A 24 8.33 1.88 12.95
C LEU A 24 8.91 3.03 13.80
N LEU A 25 8.06 3.76 14.53
CA LEU A 25 8.51 4.77 15.50
C LEU A 25 9.37 4.14 16.62
N SER A 26 9.00 2.94 17.09
CA SER A 26 9.81 2.22 18.10
C SER A 26 11.19 1.80 17.57
N LYS A 27 11.36 1.75 16.24
CA LYS A 27 12.64 1.44 15.55
C LYS A 27 13.41 2.68 15.10
N GLY A 28 13.03 3.87 15.59
CA GLY A 28 13.79 5.10 15.38
C GLY A 28 13.34 5.93 14.17
N CYS A 29 12.24 5.58 13.49
CA CYS A 29 11.67 6.48 12.47
C CYS A 29 11.39 7.85 13.09
N SER A 30 11.74 8.92 12.37
CA SER A 30 11.47 10.29 12.83
C SER A 30 10.00 10.65 12.74
N LYS A 31 9.31 10.11 11.72
CA LYS A 31 7.89 10.35 11.48
C LYS A 31 7.28 9.20 10.69
N TYR A 32 6.09 8.77 11.09
CA TYR A 32 5.23 7.93 10.29
C TYR A 32 4.01 8.73 9.84
N ASN A 33 3.73 8.70 8.55
CA ASN A 33 2.57 9.31 7.94
C ASN A 33 1.74 8.20 7.31
N ALA A 34 0.43 8.29 7.43
CA ALA A 34 -0.50 7.39 6.77
C ALA A 34 -1.63 8.16 6.11
N CYS A 35 -2.05 7.71 4.93
CA CYS A 35 -3.17 8.29 4.18
C CYS A 35 -4.17 7.20 3.81
N ASP A 36 -5.44 7.45 4.11
CA ASP A 36 -6.56 6.59 3.70
C ASP A 36 -7.70 7.44 3.14
N VAL A 37 -8.58 6.83 2.37
CA VAL A 37 -9.82 7.46 1.87
C VAL A 37 -10.97 7.36 2.86
N ASN A 38 -10.88 6.44 3.82
CA ASN A 38 -11.89 6.17 4.84
C ASN A 38 -11.28 6.19 6.24
N ASP A 39 -12.05 6.66 7.21
CA ASP A 39 -11.67 6.64 8.63
C ASP A 39 -12.04 5.29 9.26
N ILE A 40 -11.30 4.26 8.89
CA ILE A 40 -11.52 2.90 9.43
C ILE A 40 -10.75 2.63 10.73
N MET A 41 -9.74 3.45 11.06
CA MET A 41 -8.99 3.37 12.30
C MET A 41 -9.89 3.48 13.55
N LYS A 42 -10.98 4.23 13.45
CA LYS A 42 -11.95 4.38 14.56
C LYS A 42 -12.58 3.07 15.02
N SER A 43 -12.60 2.05 14.16
CA SER A 43 -13.17 0.74 14.47
C SER A 43 -12.23 -0.16 15.29
N THR A 44 -10.96 0.20 15.43
CA THR A 44 -9.98 -0.61 16.14
C THR A 44 -10.22 -0.55 17.66
N PRO A 45 -10.44 -1.70 18.32
CA PRO A 45 -10.65 -1.74 19.76
C PRO A 45 -9.42 -1.24 20.53
N GLU A 46 -9.64 -0.58 21.67
CA GLU A 46 -8.54 -0.17 22.57
C GLU A 46 -7.73 -1.37 23.09
N SER A 47 -8.36 -2.54 23.26
CA SER A 47 -7.71 -3.77 23.66
C SER A 47 -6.59 -4.18 22.68
N PHE A 48 -6.79 -3.98 21.36
CA PHE A 48 -5.76 -4.23 20.35
C PHE A 48 -4.48 -3.44 20.67
N TYR A 49 -4.60 -2.15 20.93
CA TYR A 49 -3.43 -1.32 21.22
C TYR A 49 -2.82 -1.66 22.58
N ALA A 50 -3.62 -2.03 23.58
CA ALA A 50 -3.11 -2.47 24.88
C ALA A 50 -2.23 -3.73 24.74
N ASP A 51 -2.71 -4.73 23.97
CA ASP A 51 -1.97 -5.96 23.71
C ASP A 51 -0.74 -5.70 22.84
N PHE A 52 -0.86 -4.82 21.86
CA PHE A 52 0.27 -4.43 21.00
C PHE A 52 1.40 -3.76 21.80
N PHE A 53 1.07 -2.82 22.69
CA PHE A 53 2.09 -2.19 23.56
C PHE A 53 2.73 -3.19 24.50
N ARG A 54 1.96 -4.13 25.07
CA ARG A 54 2.49 -5.21 25.90
C ARG A 54 3.49 -6.08 25.12
N ALA A 55 3.16 -6.40 23.86
CA ALA A 55 4.07 -7.13 22.98
C ALA A 55 5.35 -6.35 22.69
N LEU A 56 5.25 -5.03 22.45
CA LEU A 56 6.42 -4.16 22.24
C LEU A 56 7.33 -4.08 23.47
N GLU A 57 6.76 -4.03 24.68
CA GLU A 57 7.52 -4.04 25.95
C GLU A 57 8.36 -5.32 26.11
N GLY A 58 7.84 -6.46 25.61
CA GLY A 58 8.55 -7.74 25.61
C GLY A 58 9.63 -7.88 24.53
N MET A 59 9.70 -7.00 23.55
CA MET A 59 10.70 -7.05 22.48
C MET A 59 12.04 -6.50 22.96
N LYS A 60 13.16 -7.10 22.49
CA LYS A 60 14.50 -6.55 22.71
C LYS A 60 14.62 -5.18 22.05
N GLY A 61 14.78 -4.14 22.83
CA GLY A 61 14.96 -2.75 22.41
C GLY A 61 14.34 -1.79 23.43
N LYS A 62 14.93 -0.61 23.61
CA LYS A 62 14.42 0.41 24.55
C LYS A 62 13.39 1.29 23.83
N ALA A 63 12.22 0.74 23.48
CA ALA A 63 11.12 1.56 22.99
C ALA A 63 10.56 2.41 24.16
N ASP A 64 10.46 3.71 23.98
CA ASP A 64 9.74 4.57 24.93
C ASP A 64 8.23 4.37 24.74
N ILE A 65 7.67 3.44 25.49
CA ILE A 65 6.25 3.07 25.41
C ILE A 65 5.36 4.25 25.79
N ASN A 66 5.75 5.09 26.73
CA ASN A 66 4.96 6.26 27.11
C ASN A 66 4.91 7.29 25.99
N PHE A 67 6.02 7.53 25.32
CA PHE A 67 6.08 8.34 24.12
C PHE A 67 5.16 7.78 23.04
N LEU A 68 5.23 6.48 22.73
CA LEU A 68 4.41 5.85 21.68
C LEU A 68 2.90 5.91 22.00
N LYS A 69 2.51 5.65 23.24
CA LYS A 69 1.12 5.80 23.71
C LYS A 69 0.63 7.24 23.54
N ASN A 70 1.49 8.23 23.85
CA ASN A 70 1.17 9.63 23.63
C ASN A 70 0.98 9.94 22.14
N GLN A 71 1.88 9.46 21.24
CA GLN A 71 1.74 9.66 19.80
C GLN A 71 0.42 9.09 19.28
N LEU A 72 0.02 7.89 19.72
CA LEU A 72 -1.26 7.30 19.33
C LEU A 72 -2.45 8.14 19.80
N ARG A 73 -2.41 8.64 21.05
CA ARG A 73 -3.46 9.51 21.59
C ARG A 73 -3.62 10.80 20.78
N GLU A 74 -2.49 11.45 20.44
CA GLU A 74 -2.49 12.66 19.62
C GLU A 74 -3.03 12.38 18.21
N ALA A 75 -2.59 11.28 17.57
CA ALA A 75 -3.08 10.87 16.24
C ALA A 75 -4.60 10.62 16.26
N LYS A 76 -5.12 9.89 17.24
CA LYS A 76 -6.57 9.65 17.41
C LYS A 76 -7.37 10.92 17.63
N ALA A 77 -6.77 11.91 18.25
CA ALA A 77 -7.40 13.23 18.50
C ALA A 77 -7.23 14.19 17.30
N GLY A 78 -6.62 13.78 16.20
CA GLY A 78 -6.35 14.62 15.05
C GLY A 78 -5.36 15.76 15.33
N ARG A 79 -4.52 15.63 16.37
CA ARG A 79 -3.50 16.62 16.72
C ARG A 79 -2.14 16.29 16.11
N PRO A 80 -1.27 17.29 15.89
CA PRO A 80 0.07 17.06 15.36
C PRO A 80 0.86 16.07 16.19
N SER A 81 1.40 15.04 15.54
CA SER A 81 2.22 14.00 16.18
C SER A 81 3.22 13.41 15.19
N ARG A 82 4.18 12.61 15.68
CA ARG A 82 5.05 11.82 14.81
C ARG A 82 4.32 10.62 14.19
N LEU A 83 3.20 10.21 14.76
CA LEU A 83 2.26 9.25 14.21
C LEU A 83 1.11 10.02 13.56
N ASN A 84 1.23 10.34 12.27
CA ASN A 84 0.31 11.21 11.55
C ASN A 84 -0.63 10.37 10.66
N TYR A 85 -1.93 10.46 10.88
CA TYR A 85 -2.95 9.80 10.08
C TYR A 85 -3.87 10.82 9.42
N VAL A 86 -3.96 10.77 8.10
CA VAL A 86 -4.72 11.74 7.30
C VAL A 86 -5.76 11.00 6.47
N ILE A 87 -6.99 11.49 6.51
CA ILE A 87 -8.09 10.98 5.70
C ILE A 87 -8.32 11.95 4.54
N ARG A 88 -8.12 11.47 3.32
CA ARG A 88 -8.29 12.25 2.09
C ARG A 88 -9.12 11.47 1.08
N LYS A 89 -10.37 11.89 0.89
CA LYS A 89 -11.27 11.27 -0.10
C LYS A 89 -10.80 11.47 -1.54
N ASP A 90 -10.08 12.55 -1.81
CA ASP A 90 -9.46 12.89 -3.09
C ASP A 90 -8.08 12.24 -3.27
N PHE A 91 -7.54 11.64 -2.22
CA PHE A 91 -6.22 11.04 -2.17
C PHE A 91 -5.08 12.00 -2.60
N ASP A 92 -5.23 13.30 -2.32
CA ASP A 92 -4.21 14.31 -2.59
C ASP A 92 -3.07 14.21 -1.55
N ILE A 93 -2.10 13.34 -1.88
CA ILE A 93 -0.93 13.03 -1.05
C ILE A 93 0.01 14.24 -0.96
N LEU A 94 0.17 14.96 -2.07
CA LEU A 94 1.06 16.10 -2.14
C LEU A 94 0.59 17.23 -1.21
N SER A 95 -0.68 17.54 -1.23
CA SER A 95 -1.28 18.54 -0.33
C SER A 95 -1.23 18.10 1.13
N ALA A 96 -1.37 16.80 1.41
CA ALA A 96 -1.38 16.26 2.76
C ALA A 96 0.00 16.29 3.44
N PHE A 97 1.08 16.04 2.71
CA PHE A 97 2.40 15.80 3.31
C PHE A 97 3.50 16.76 2.83
N GLY A 98 3.25 17.52 1.76
CA GLY A 98 4.21 18.46 1.18
C GLY A 98 5.30 17.79 0.34
N ALA A 99 5.94 18.56 -0.54
CA ALA A 99 6.99 18.08 -1.44
C ALA A 99 8.29 17.76 -0.69
N GLY A 100 8.98 16.70 -1.10
CA GLY A 100 10.31 16.35 -0.61
C GLY A 100 10.38 16.06 0.90
N THR A 101 9.36 15.44 1.47
CA THR A 101 9.27 15.17 2.92
C THR A 101 9.46 13.71 3.30
N ILE A 102 9.31 12.78 2.34
CA ILE A 102 9.24 11.34 2.58
C ILE A 102 10.52 10.63 2.11
N ASP A 103 11.04 9.74 2.95
CA ASP A 103 12.23 8.92 2.69
C ASP A 103 11.89 7.48 2.27
N LEU A 104 10.73 6.98 2.69
CA LEU A 104 10.23 5.64 2.37
C LEU A 104 8.72 5.66 2.19
N VAL A 105 8.26 5.09 1.08
CA VAL A 105 6.83 4.82 0.86
C VAL A 105 6.59 3.33 0.87
N PHE A 106 5.54 2.89 1.52
CA PHE A 106 5.05 1.53 1.34
C PHE A 106 3.51 1.47 1.30
N SER A 107 3.00 0.39 0.73
CA SER A 107 1.58 0.06 0.71
C SER A 107 1.42 -1.45 0.77
N GLN A 108 0.45 -1.91 1.55
CA GLN A 108 0.18 -3.33 1.72
C GLN A 108 -1.26 -3.64 1.32
N ALA A 109 -1.42 -4.27 0.14
CA ALA A 109 -2.70 -4.68 -0.41
C ALA A 109 -3.75 -3.55 -0.43
N ALA A 110 -3.32 -2.34 -0.86
CA ALA A 110 -4.19 -1.18 -1.05
C ALA A 110 -4.00 -0.54 -2.44
N PHE A 111 -2.81 -0.69 -3.06
CA PHE A 111 -2.49 -0.03 -4.32
C PHE A 111 -3.32 -0.55 -5.50
N GLU A 112 -3.82 -1.78 -5.41
CA GLU A 112 -4.78 -2.36 -6.36
C GLU A 112 -6.15 -1.68 -6.36
N HIS A 113 -6.45 -0.85 -5.37
CA HIS A 113 -7.71 -0.11 -5.25
C HIS A 113 -7.65 1.34 -5.75
N PHE A 114 -6.47 1.80 -6.19
CA PHE A 114 -6.34 3.14 -6.75
C PHE A 114 -6.81 3.19 -8.20
N ASP A 115 -7.76 4.09 -8.48
CA ASP A 115 -8.37 4.23 -9.81
C ASP A 115 -7.35 4.75 -10.85
N ASP A 116 -6.48 5.67 -10.44
CA ASP A 116 -5.44 6.28 -11.28
C ASP A 116 -4.05 6.08 -10.65
N ILE A 117 -3.36 5.04 -11.08
CA ILE A 117 -2.02 4.72 -10.59
C ILE A 117 -0.98 5.73 -11.09
N ASP A 118 -1.14 6.28 -12.29
CA ASP A 118 -0.19 7.26 -12.85
C ASP A 118 -0.24 8.57 -12.05
N ALA A 119 -1.43 9.08 -11.74
CA ALA A 119 -1.60 10.24 -10.90
C ALA A 119 -1.05 10.01 -9.48
N THR A 120 -1.33 8.85 -8.88
CA THR A 120 -0.82 8.50 -7.55
C THR A 120 0.71 8.41 -7.54
N ILE A 121 1.32 7.74 -8.51
CA ILE A 121 2.79 7.59 -8.62
C ILE A 121 3.45 8.95 -8.87
N SER A 122 2.83 9.83 -9.65
CA SER A 122 3.31 11.20 -9.88
C SER A 122 3.34 12.01 -8.58
N GLN A 123 2.29 11.92 -7.77
CA GLN A 123 2.26 12.56 -6.45
C GLN A 123 3.33 11.99 -5.52
N LEU A 124 3.51 10.66 -5.51
CA LEU A 124 4.59 10.00 -4.75
C LEU A 124 5.96 10.51 -5.18
N SER A 125 6.16 10.71 -6.50
CA SER A 125 7.38 11.30 -7.01
C SER A 125 7.63 12.71 -6.43
N SER A 126 6.59 13.49 -6.22
CA SER A 126 6.67 14.85 -5.70
C SER A 126 6.92 14.91 -4.19
N VAL A 127 6.27 14.04 -3.41
CA VAL A 127 6.41 14.03 -1.93
C VAL A 127 7.71 13.38 -1.47
N CYS A 128 8.30 12.50 -2.29
CA CYS A 128 9.53 11.80 -1.95
C CYS A 128 10.77 12.65 -2.14
N ARG A 129 11.75 12.52 -1.24
CA ARG A 129 13.09 13.06 -1.38
C ARG A 129 13.89 12.30 -2.44
N PRO A 130 14.92 12.91 -3.04
CA PRO A 130 15.92 12.15 -3.78
C PRO A 130 16.51 11.01 -2.92
N GLY A 131 16.65 9.83 -3.51
CA GLY A 131 17.10 8.63 -2.82
C GLY A 131 16.02 7.89 -2.02
N ALA A 132 14.80 8.40 -1.95
CA ALA A 132 13.68 7.71 -1.30
C ALA A 132 13.39 6.34 -1.94
N LYS A 133 12.89 5.41 -1.13
CA LYS A 133 12.55 4.06 -1.55
C LYS A 133 11.04 3.87 -1.57
N LEU A 134 10.58 2.97 -2.44
CA LEU A 134 9.18 2.58 -2.54
C LEU A 134 9.09 1.06 -2.48
N ALA A 135 8.11 0.53 -1.71
CA ALA A 135 7.80 -0.88 -1.61
C ALA A 135 6.29 -1.10 -1.56
N LEU A 136 5.73 -1.72 -2.60
CA LEU A 136 4.29 -1.96 -2.73
C LEU A 136 4.04 -3.48 -2.78
N LEU A 137 3.28 -3.99 -1.83
CA LEU A 137 2.68 -5.32 -1.93
C LEU A 137 1.30 -5.14 -2.57
N ILE A 138 1.08 -5.80 -3.72
CA ILE A 138 -0.13 -5.63 -4.52
C ILE A 138 -0.82 -6.99 -4.67
N ASP A 139 -2.09 -7.06 -4.30
CA ASP A 139 -2.95 -8.23 -4.51
C ASP A 139 -3.66 -8.12 -5.87
N LEU A 140 -3.36 -9.02 -6.79
CA LEU A 140 -3.90 -9.03 -8.15
C LEU A 140 -5.14 -9.90 -8.31
N LYS A 141 -5.62 -10.53 -7.23
CA LYS A 141 -6.76 -11.46 -7.25
C LYS A 141 -8.10 -10.74 -7.22
N THR A 142 -9.14 -11.45 -7.60
CA THR A 142 -10.50 -11.03 -7.27
C THR A 142 -10.71 -10.97 -5.76
N HIS A 143 -11.41 -9.94 -5.26
CA HIS A 143 -11.68 -9.75 -3.83
C HIS A 143 -13.00 -10.36 -3.36
N SER A 144 -13.79 -10.93 -4.27
CA SER A 144 -14.99 -11.68 -3.90
C SER A 144 -14.63 -12.94 -3.13
N ARG A 145 -14.98 -13.01 -1.84
CA ARG A 145 -14.69 -14.16 -0.96
C ARG A 145 -15.23 -15.48 -1.49
N TRP A 146 -16.34 -15.46 -2.24
CA TRP A 146 -17.00 -16.65 -2.78
C TRP A 146 -16.31 -17.22 -4.02
N ILE A 147 -15.54 -16.39 -4.73
CA ILE A 147 -14.94 -16.73 -6.02
C ILE A 147 -13.42 -16.84 -5.90
N ARG A 148 -12.80 -16.06 -5.03
CA ARG A 148 -11.35 -15.87 -4.91
C ARG A 148 -10.53 -17.16 -4.92
N ASP A 149 -10.95 -18.17 -4.18
CA ASP A 149 -10.20 -19.42 -4.06
C ASP A 149 -10.41 -20.35 -5.26
N LYS A 150 -11.56 -20.23 -5.95
CA LYS A 150 -11.91 -21.05 -7.11
C LYS A 150 -11.42 -20.44 -8.42
N ASP A 151 -11.47 -19.14 -8.53
CA ASP A 151 -11.11 -18.35 -9.71
C ASP A 151 -10.51 -17.01 -9.30
N PRO A 152 -9.25 -16.99 -8.88
CA PRO A 152 -8.58 -15.77 -8.42
C PRO A 152 -8.52 -14.69 -9.51
N ASN A 153 -8.56 -15.10 -10.78
CA ASN A 153 -8.53 -14.22 -11.95
C ASN A 153 -9.90 -13.82 -12.48
N ASN A 154 -10.98 -14.08 -11.76
CA ASN A 154 -12.36 -13.84 -12.22
C ASN A 154 -12.58 -12.43 -12.78
N ILE A 155 -12.04 -11.39 -12.12
CA ILE A 155 -12.21 -9.99 -12.55
C ILE A 155 -11.65 -9.69 -13.95
N TYR A 156 -10.71 -10.49 -14.45
CA TYR A 156 -10.09 -10.31 -15.77
C TYR A 156 -10.85 -10.99 -16.91
N ARG A 157 -11.94 -11.72 -16.61
CA ARG A 157 -12.80 -12.36 -17.64
C ARG A 157 -13.73 -11.37 -18.32
N TYR A 158 -14.02 -10.25 -17.65
CA TYR A 158 -15.00 -9.27 -18.11
C TYR A 158 -14.35 -8.19 -18.99
N SER A 159 -15.07 -7.74 -20.02
CA SER A 159 -14.68 -6.55 -20.77
C SER A 159 -14.62 -5.32 -19.86
N LYS A 160 -13.86 -4.29 -20.26
CA LYS A 160 -13.79 -3.03 -19.51
C LYS A 160 -15.19 -2.42 -19.33
N ARG A 161 -16.05 -2.52 -20.36
CA ARG A 161 -17.43 -1.98 -20.32
C ARG A 161 -18.26 -2.66 -19.24
N ILE A 162 -18.26 -4.01 -19.21
CA ILE A 162 -19.00 -4.77 -18.19
C ILE A 162 -18.43 -4.49 -16.80
N TYR A 163 -17.11 -4.54 -16.65
CA TYR A 163 -16.49 -4.31 -15.36
C TYR A 163 -16.81 -2.93 -14.78
N ASN A 164 -16.79 -1.88 -15.61
CA ASN A 164 -17.12 -0.53 -15.21
C ASN A 164 -18.63 -0.33 -14.94
N ALA A 165 -19.51 -1.12 -15.54
CA ALA A 165 -20.95 -1.06 -15.25
C ALA A 165 -21.27 -1.50 -13.81
N PHE A 166 -20.40 -2.29 -13.19
CA PHE A 166 -20.48 -2.73 -11.78
C PHE A 166 -19.44 -2.06 -10.90
N TRP A 167 -18.90 -0.92 -11.34
CA TRP A 167 -17.88 -0.19 -10.59
C TRP A 167 -18.42 0.30 -9.24
N PHE A 168 -17.61 0.16 -8.22
CA PHE A 168 -17.79 0.80 -6.90
C PHE A 168 -16.41 1.21 -6.36
N ARG A 169 -16.39 2.20 -5.49
CA ARG A 169 -15.14 2.68 -4.90
C ARG A 169 -14.42 1.57 -4.14
N GLY A 170 -13.17 1.32 -4.48
CA GLY A 170 -12.35 0.26 -3.89
C GLY A 170 -12.46 -1.09 -4.60
N ILE A 171 -13.10 -1.16 -5.78
CA ILE A 171 -12.96 -2.33 -6.65
C ILE A 171 -11.50 -2.43 -7.14
N PRO A 172 -10.92 -3.64 -7.33
CA PRO A 172 -9.56 -3.78 -7.87
C PRO A 172 -9.42 -3.12 -9.25
N ASN A 173 -8.34 -2.40 -9.49
CA ASN A 173 -8.11 -1.65 -10.73
C ASN A 173 -7.76 -2.51 -11.96
N ARG A 174 -7.46 -3.80 -11.77
CA ARG A 174 -7.03 -4.77 -12.80
C ARG A 174 -5.71 -4.42 -13.50
N VAL A 175 -4.89 -3.57 -12.90
CA VAL A 175 -3.56 -3.25 -13.39
C VAL A 175 -2.64 -4.46 -13.22
N ARG A 176 -1.82 -4.76 -14.23
CA ARG A 176 -0.95 -5.95 -14.23
C ARG A 176 0.51 -5.56 -13.92
N PRO A 177 1.35 -6.52 -13.51
CA PRO A 177 2.71 -6.27 -13.03
C PRO A 177 3.54 -5.33 -13.92
N TYR A 178 3.54 -5.55 -15.24
CA TYR A 178 4.30 -4.72 -16.19
C TYR A 178 3.82 -3.26 -16.22
N GLN A 179 2.53 -3.00 -16.01
CA GLN A 179 1.96 -1.64 -16.03
C GLN A 179 2.41 -0.82 -14.82
N TYR A 180 2.53 -1.44 -13.64
CA TYR A 180 3.12 -0.78 -12.47
C TYR A 180 4.57 -0.39 -12.73
N LYS A 181 5.36 -1.30 -13.34
CA LYS A 181 6.73 -1.02 -13.73
C LYS A 181 6.81 0.17 -14.68
N GLU A 182 6.06 0.13 -15.77
CA GLU A 182 6.03 1.21 -16.77
C GLU A 182 5.59 2.56 -16.18
N ALA A 183 4.58 2.57 -15.29
CA ALA A 183 4.09 3.79 -14.64
C ALA A 183 5.17 4.40 -13.73
N LEU A 184 5.89 3.59 -12.96
CA LEU A 184 7.00 4.04 -12.13
C LEU A 184 8.15 4.61 -12.98
N GLU A 185 8.56 3.89 -14.02
CA GLU A 185 9.64 4.32 -14.92
C GLU A 185 9.29 5.64 -15.65
N ARG A 186 8.05 5.78 -16.14
CA ARG A 186 7.55 7.04 -16.73
C ARG A 186 7.59 8.21 -15.75
N SER A 187 7.34 7.95 -14.48
CA SER A 187 7.36 8.97 -13.41
C SER A 187 8.77 9.22 -12.85
N GLY A 188 9.81 8.69 -13.51
CA GLY A 188 11.21 8.95 -13.22
C GLY A 188 11.80 8.08 -12.11
N TRP A 189 11.06 7.08 -11.58
CA TRP A 189 11.63 6.13 -10.63
C TRP A 189 12.66 5.22 -11.30
N ARG A 190 13.69 4.81 -10.53
CA ARG A 190 14.79 3.94 -10.98
C ARG A 190 14.80 2.64 -10.19
N ASP A 191 15.61 1.69 -10.67
CA ASP A 191 15.81 0.37 -10.05
C ASP A 191 14.47 -0.34 -9.80
N VAL A 192 13.52 -0.18 -10.75
CA VAL A 192 12.18 -0.74 -10.61
C VAL A 192 12.22 -2.25 -10.76
N SER A 193 11.89 -2.96 -9.70
CA SER A 193 11.75 -4.41 -9.67
C SER A 193 10.32 -4.82 -9.38
N VAL A 194 9.86 -5.87 -10.05
CA VAL A 194 8.55 -6.51 -9.82
C VAL A 194 8.78 -7.99 -9.57
N THR A 195 8.57 -8.41 -8.33
CA THR A 195 8.84 -9.78 -7.88
C THR A 195 7.51 -10.48 -7.56
N PRO A 196 7.16 -11.56 -8.26
CA PRO A 196 6.01 -12.38 -7.90
C PRO A 196 6.16 -12.96 -6.48
N LEU A 197 5.10 -12.83 -5.66
CA LEU A 197 5.06 -13.40 -4.32
C LEU A 197 4.16 -14.63 -4.26
N THR A 198 3.03 -14.58 -4.95
CA THR A 198 2.09 -15.72 -5.04
C THR A 198 1.80 -15.98 -6.51
N MET A 199 1.89 -17.24 -6.89
CA MET A 199 1.60 -17.72 -8.23
C MET A 199 0.48 -18.76 -8.19
N THR A 200 -0.33 -18.85 -9.26
CA THR A 200 -1.22 -20.00 -9.42
C THR A 200 -0.49 -21.18 -10.02
N ASN A 201 -0.78 -22.38 -9.52
CA ASN A 201 -0.23 -23.63 -10.08
C ASN A 201 -0.98 -24.08 -11.35
N ASP A 202 -2.12 -23.47 -11.66
CA ASP A 202 -2.98 -23.86 -12.77
C ASP A 202 -2.82 -22.91 -13.97
N HIS A 203 -1.69 -23.06 -14.67
CA HIS A 203 -1.33 -22.21 -15.81
C HIS A 203 -2.33 -22.28 -16.98
N GLY A 204 -3.06 -23.39 -17.13
CA GLY A 204 -4.06 -23.58 -18.20
C GLY A 204 -5.37 -22.86 -17.91
N LYS A 205 -5.93 -23.07 -16.73
CA LYS A 205 -7.22 -22.47 -16.32
C LYS A 205 -7.09 -20.99 -16.02
N SER A 206 -5.94 -20.52 -15.54
CA SER A 206 -5.73 -19.10 -15.25
C SER A 206 -5.90 -18.21 -16.49
N ARG A 207 -5.69 -18.77 -17.70
CA ARG A 207 -5.83 -18.05 -18.98
C ARG A 207 -7.12 -18.35 -19.74
N SER A 208 -7.76 -19.47 -19.45
CA SER A 208 -9.02 -19.85 -20.13
C SER A 208 -10.15 -18.87 -19.83
N GLY A 209 -10.85 -18.39 -20.84
CA GLY A 209 -11.99 -17.50 -20.73
C GLY A 209 -11.65 -16.06 -20.28
N MET A 210 -10.36 -15.65 -20.34
CA MET A 210 -9.94 -14.27 -20.11
C MET A 210 -10.44 -13.35 -21.24
N ASN A 211 -10.72 -12.10 -20.89
CA ASN A 211 -10.91 -11.08 -21.90
C ASN A 211 -9.62 -10.90 -22.72
N ASN A 212 -9.75 -10.64 -24.02
CA ASN A 212 -8.63 -10.59 -24.97
C ASN A 212 -7.49 -9.64 -24.55
N VAL A 213 -7.79 -8.56 -23.84
CA VAL A 213 -6.74 -7.62 -23.35
C VAL A 213 -5.81 -8.24 -22.31
N PHE A 214 -6.21 -9.34 -21.68
CA PHE A 214 -5.42 -10.04 -20.65
C PHE A 214 -4.78 -11.33 -21.13
N THR A 215 -4.98 -11.74 -22.39
CA THR A 215 -4.43 -13.01 -22.93
C THR A 215 -2.94 -12.92 -23.28
N ASP A 216 -2.39 -11.72 -23.48
CA ASP A 216 -0.99 -11.52 -23.75
C ASP A 216 -0.11 -11.97 -22.55
N ARG A 217 1.00 -12.64 -22.84
CA ARG A 217 1.94 -13.17 -21.82
C ARG A 217 2.52 -12.09 -20.91
N LYS A 218 2.66 -10.86 -21.39
CA LYS A 218 3.15 -9.73 -20.58
C LYS A 218 2.28 -9.45 -19.35
N ASN A 219 0.99 -9.83 -19.42
CA ASN A 219 0.07 -9.67 -18.28
C ASN A 219 0.39 -10.59 -17.10
N GLN A 220 1.19 -11.65 -17.30
CA GLN A 220 1.60 -12.57 -16.24
C GLN A 220 0.40 -13.02 -15.38
N MET A 221 -0.66 -13.55 -16.03
CA MET A 221 -1.92 -13.89 -15.35
C MET A 221 -1.77 -14.99 -14.30
N GLU A 222 -0.66 -15.70 -14.30
CA GLU A 222 -0.25 -16.62 -13.24
C GLU A 222 0.16 -15.91 -11.94
N CYS A 223 0.56 -14.64 -11.99
CA CYS A 223 0.90 -13.86 -10.80
C CYS A 223 -0.38 -13.41 -10.09
N LEU A 224 -0.51 -13.80 -8.83
CA LEU A 224 -1.64 -13.49 -7.96
C LEU A 224 -1.33 -12.37 -6.95
N SER A 225 -0.07 -12.18 -6.61
CA SER A 225 0.40 -11.00 -5.87
C SER A 225 1.86 -10.71 -6.21
N VAL A 226 2.25 -9.45 -6.12
CA VAL A 226 3.60 -8.99 -6.43
C VAL A 226 4.12 -8.02 -5.38
N MET A 227 5.45 -8.02 -5.20
CA MET A 227 6.18 -6.94 -4.55
C MET A 227 6.78 -6.05 -5.64
N VAL A 228 6.47 -4.77 -5.60
CA VAL A 228 7.06 -3.76 -6.48
C VAL A 228 7.96 -2.87 -5.64
N CYS A 229 9.24 -2.78 -6.01
CA CYS A 229 10.19 -1.88 -5.36
C CYS A 229 10.78 -0.92 -6.37
N ALA A 230 11.08 0.30 -5.92
CA ALA A 230 11.71 1.32 -6.74
C ALA A 230 12.49 2.31 -5.88
N LYS A 231 13.34 3.13 -6.53
CA LYS A 231 14.10 4.21 -5.90
C LYS A 231 13.89 5.52 -6.64
N LYS A 232 13.68 6.59 -5.90
CA LYS A 232 13.70 7.95 -6.43
C LYS A 232 15.15 8.36 -6.75
N PRO A 233 15.45 8.89 -7.95
CA PRO A 233 16.76 9.44 -8.24
C PRO A 233 17.15 10.58 -7.33
#